data_c9d35365965261ab54bd448f80a858e9
#
_entry.id   c9d35365965261ab54bd448f80a858e9
#
_cell.length_a   1.000
_cell.length_b   1.000
_cell.length_c   1.000
_cell.angle_alpha   90.00
_cell.angle_beta   90.00
_cell.angle_gamma   90.00
#
_symmetry.space_group_name_H-M   'P 1'
#
loop_
_entity.id
_entity.type
_entity.pdbx_description
1 polymer ?
#
loop_
_entity_poly.entity_id
_entity_poly.type
_entity_poly.pdbx_seq_one_letter_code
_entity_poly.pdbx_strand_id
1 'polypeptide(L)'
;MTDAAEATVPITGRRLALPTGPIFRLQKAGEARYELGAFRPWAGYKDFGSDAATAGVVLFQHVLSFGPTEQGGRTGVHCHLAHAHIVIPTSGRALFSYDGVVTEAVPGSVIVQHGGTVHDQFRYSYVPATLEENSQTPLSVEPAPPGSPPRSFGFLELFVPATMAHVEIVPASAVTEADERTAWRHPYHAEGARFALQRAEDPDAAYRPVRGHPGLEARDGRTWQASGGLVATWIVRPASPASAGAPPLALAIPGEESGLEVLFMVQGSAKVLSEGGDEIMLEAGDCLTCSQGLVGDPFAASADMRLLRLLVSARAQQLRERSPAEIARLEAMGARIVTAREERPDGDLRPVNFLRES
;
A
#
# COMPACT_ATOMS: atom_id res chain seq x y z
N MET A 1 5.34 -22.63 -30.77
CA MET A 1 4.44 -21.77 -30.00
C MET A 1 3.65 -22.70 -29.11
N THR A 2 4.11 -22.91 -27.91
CA THR A 2 3.44 -23.73 -26.90
C THR A 2 2.55 -22.81 -26.09
N ASP A 3 1.23 -23.03 -26.18
CA ASP A 3 0.25 -22.42 -25.29
C ASP A 3 0.65 -22.79 -23.84
N ALA A 4 1.21 -21.79 -23.13
CA ALA A 4 1.31 -21.87 -21.69
C ALA A 4 -0.11 -21.68 -21.15
N ALA A 5 -0.72 -22.76 -20.71
CA ALA A 5 -2.00 -22.73 -20.03
C ALA A 5 -1.85 -21.82 -18.80
N GLU A 6 -2.66 -20.77 -18.73
CA GLU A 6 -2.75 -19.89 -17.57
C GLU A 6 -3.16 -20.73 -16.35
N ALA A 7 -2.24 -20.88 -15.42
CA ALA A 7 -2.56 -21.44 -14.12
C ALA A 7 -3.32 -20.38 -13.31
N THR A 8 -4.65 -20.34 -13.45
CA THR A 8 -5.50 -19.60 -12.55
C THR A 8 -5.46 -20.27 -11.18
N VAL A 9 -4.89 -19.62 -10.19
CA VAL A 9 -4.99 -20.08 -8.81
C VAL A 9 -6.46 -19.94 -8.38
N PRO A 10 -7.12 -21.02 -7.97
CA PRO A 10 -8.51 -20.94 -7.56
C PRO A 10 -8.65 -20.02 -6.36
N ILE A 11 -9.54 -19.03 -6.42
CA ILE A 11 -9.94 -18.26 -5.27
C ILE A 11 -10.73 -19.20 -4.38
N THR A 12 -10.14 -19.62 -3.28
CA THR A 12 -10.65 -20.75 -2.49
C THR A 12 -11.59 -20.33 -1.36
N GLY A 13 -11.75 -19.02 -1.11
CA GLY A 13 -12.41 -18.53 0.09
C GLY A 13 -11.67 -18.94 1.38
N ARG A 14 -10.39 -19.25 1.26
CA ARG A 14 -9.53 -19.69 2.36
C ARG A 14 -9.49 -18.65 3.46
N ARG A 15 -9.56 -19.10 4.70
CA ARG A 15 -9.30 -18.25 5.84
C ARG A 15 -7.80 -17.94 5.88
N LEU A 16 -7.47 -16.67 5.97
CA LEU A 16 -6.09 -16.24 6.16
C LEU A 16 -5.67 -16.60 7.59
N ALA A 17 -4.48 -17.14 7.75
CA ALA A 17 -3.91 -17.44 9.04
C ALA A 17 -2.43 -17.03 9.01
N LEU A 18 -2.00 -16.30 10.03
CA LEU A 18 -0.58 -16.03 10.20
C LEU A 18 0.20 -17.32 10.44
N PRO A 19 1.48 -17.36 10.07
CA PRO A 19 2.40 -18.41 10.46
C PRO A 19 2.36 -18.64 11.98
N THR A 20 2.53 -19.88 12.39
CA THR A 20 2.67 -20.22 13.83
C THR A 20 4.04 -19.75 14.32
N GLY A 21 4.05 -18.82 15.25
CA GLY A 21 5.26 -18.22 15.84
C GLY A 21 5.46 -16.75 15.44
N PRO A 22 6.48 -16.10 16.02
CA PRO A 22 6.75 -14.70 15.76
C PRO A 22 7.23 -14.51 14.31
N ILE A 23 6.66 -13.52 13.64
CA ILE A 23 7.08 -13.10 12.31
C ILE A 23 8.17 -12.05 12.49
N PHE A 24 9.28 -12.23 11.77
CA PHE A 24 10.33 -11.24 11.69
C PHE A 24 11.03 -11.34 10.33
N ARG A 25 10.84 -10.33 9.48
CA ARG A 25 11.46 -10.22 8.17
C ARG A 25 12.04 -8.83 7.96
N LEU A 26 13.34 -8.73 7.94
CA LEU A 26 14.04 -7.52 7.50
C LEU A 26 14.44 -7.68 6.04
N GLN A 27 13.92 -6.81 5.18
CA GLN A 27 14.30 -6.69 3.78
C GLN A 27 15.16 -5.44 3.61
N LYS A 28 16.43 -5.62 3.31
CA LYS A 28 17.34 -4.49 3.05
C LYS A 28 17.05 -3.85 1.70
N ALA A 29 17.25 -2.55 1.59
CA ALA A 29 16.98 -1.76 0.39
C ALA A 29 17.62 -2.33 -0.89
N GLY A 30 18.85 -2.84 -0.78
CA GLY A 30 19.60 -3.43 -1.88
C GLY A 30 19.18 -4.85 -2.28
N GLU A 31 18.41 -5.55 -1.47
CA GLU A 31 17.96 -6.93 -1.71
C GLU A 31 16.70 -6.98 -2.57
N ALA A 32 15.79 -6.01 -2.40
CA ALA A 32 14.60 -5.90 -3.22
C ALA A 32 14.89 -5.11 -4.50
N ARG A 33 14.43 -5.63 -5.64
CA ARG A 33 14.60 -4.98 -6.95
C ARG A 33 13.24 -4.66 -7.55
N TYR A 34 13.23 -3.68 -8.44
CA TYR A 34 12.04 -3.44 -9.24
C TYR A 34 11.95 -4.49 -10.34
N GLU A 35 10.80 -5.09 -10.46
CA GLU A 35 10.42 -5.97 -11.55
C GLU A 35 9.39 -5.25 -12.41
N LEU A 36 9.48 -5.42 -13.73
CA LEU A 36 8.47 -4.87 -14.63
C LEU A 36 7.14 -5.59 -14.39
N GLY A 37 6.10 -4.82 -14.18
CA GLY A 37 4.76 -5.39 -14.07
C GLY A 37 4.27 -5.90 -15.41
N ALA A 38 3.86 -7.17 -15.49
CA ALA A 38 3.19 -7.70 -16.66
C ALA A 38 1.89 -6.93 -16.93
N PHE A 39 1.27 -6.44 -15.87
CA PHE A 39 0.02 -5.67 -15.88
C PHE A 39 0.18 -4.22 -16.35
N ARG A 40 1.29 -3.58 -15.99
CA ARG A 40 1.60 -2.19 -16.33
C ARG A 40 3.03 -2.13 -16.84
N PRO A 41 3.26 -2.31 -18.14
CA PRO A 41 4.62 -2.37 -18.69
C PRO A 41 5.40 -1.06 -18.52
N TRP A 42 4.72 0.00 -18.11
CA TRP A 42 5.26 1.32 -17.80
C TRP A 42 5.51 1.56 -16.30
N ALA A 43 5.33 0.53 -15.47
CA ALA A 43 5.58 0.59 -14.04
C ALA A 43 6.47 -0.56 -13.57
N GLY A 44 7.35 -0.24 -12.63
CA GLY A 44 8.14 -1.21 -11.88
C GLY A 44 7.55 -1.43 -10.49
N TYR A 45 7.61 -2.66 -10.00
CA TYR A 45 7.14 -3.09 -8.69
C TYR A 45 8.30 -3.60 -7.87
N LYS A 46 8.44 -3.09 -6.66
CA LYS A 46 9.44 -3.52 -5.69
C LYS A 46 8.72 -4.10 -4.47
N ASP A 47 8.68 -5.43 -4.39
CA ASP A 47 8.11 -6.17 -3.27
C ASP A 47 9.11 -6.21 -2.11
N PHE A 48 8.62 -5.99 -0.88
CA PHE A 48 9.42 -6.04 0.34
C PHE A 48 9.28 -7.37 1.10
N GLY A 49 8.69 -8.39 0.50
CA GLY A 49 8.60 -9.75 1.05
C GLY A 49 7.62 -9.91 2.20
N SER A 50 6.72 -8.94 2.40
CA SER A 50 5.71 -9.01 3.47
C SER A 50 4.66 -10.08 3.22
N ASP A 51 4.29 -10.35 1.96
CA ASP A 51 3.33 -11.39 1.59
C ASP A 51 3.84 -12.78 2.04
N ALA A 52 5.06 -13.12 1.64
CA ALA A 52 5.68 -14.38 2.04
C ALA A 52 5.85 -14.48 3.57
N ALA A 53 6.28 -13.40 4.23
CA ALA A 53 6.46 -13.38 5.68
C ALA A 53 5.16 -13.58 6.46
N THR A 54 4.03 -13.10 5.92
CA THR A 54 2.73 -13.11 6.60
C THR A 54 1.76 -14.17 6.06
N ALA A 55 2.23 -15.09 5.21
CA ALA A 55 1.41 -16.11 4.56
C ALA A 55 0.16 -15.54 3.86
N GLY A 56 0.32 -14.42 3.17
CA GLY A 56 -0.74 -13.81 2.38
C GLY A 56 -1.65 -12.84 3.15
N VAL A 57 -1.31 -12.47 4.37
CA VAL A 57 -2.12 -11.50 5.13
C VAL A 57 -1.83 -10.07 4.68
N VAL A 58 -0.56 -9.73 4.38
CA VAL A 58 -0.16 -8.38 3.99
C VAL A 58 0.75 -8.43 2.77
N LEU A 59 0.44 -7.64 1.74
CA LEU A 59 1.39 -7.26 0.70
C LEU A 59 1.77 -5.80 0.90
N PHE A 60 3.06 -5.51 0.98
CA PHE A 60 3.60 -4.16 1.01
C PHE A 60 4.68 -4.02 -0.06
N GLN A 61 4.51 -3.05 -0.96
CA GLN A 61 5.38 -2.84 -2.10
C GLN A 61 5.49 -1.38 -2.49
N HIS A 62 6.49 -1.04 -3.30
CA HIS A 62 6.62 0.26 -3.95
C HIS A 62 6.38 0.12 -5.46
N VAL A 63 5.57 1.00 -6.01
CA VAL A 63 5.30 1.10 -7.45
C VAL A 63 5.91 2.38 -7.99
N LEU A 64 6.60 2.30 -9.12
CA LEU A 64 7.25 3.42 -9.77
C LEU A 64 6.91 3.45 -11.26
N SER A 65 6.25 4.51 -11.71
CA SER A 65 6.00 4.77 -13.13
C SER A 65 7.25 5.35 -13.78
N PHE A 66 7.65 4.88 -14.97
CA PHE A 66 8.92 5.32 -15.59
C PHE A 66 8.82 5.66 -17.08
N GLY A 67 7.65 5.58 -17.67
CA GLY A 67 7.50 5.92 -19.08
C GLY A 67 6.09 6.35 -19.45
N PRO A 68 5.91 6.93 -20.64
CA PRO A 68 4.60 7.20 -21.18
C PRO A 68 3.95 5.86 -21.58
N THR A 69 2.66 5.77 -21.42
CA THR A 69 1.90 4.72 -22.08
C THR A 69 1.34 5.24 -23.39
N GLU A 70 1.24 4.38 -24.38
CA GLU A 70 0.52 4.68 -25.65
C GLU A 70 -0.94 5.07 -25.37
N GLN A 71 -1.49 4.61 -24.26
CA GLN A 71 -2.86 4.86 -23.82
C GLN A 71 -2.98 6.03 -22.82
N GLY A 72 -1.94 6.84 -22.63
CA GLY A 72 -1.97 7.99 -21.72
C GLY A 72 -1.87 7.65 -20.23
N GLY A 73 -1.48 6.43 -19.88
CA GLY A 73 -1.22 6.05 -18.47
C GLY A 73 -2.42 5.57 -17.69
N ARG A 74 -3.53 5.26 -18.35
CA ARG A 74 -4.72 4.73 -17.68
C ARG A 74 -4.50 3.30 -17.23
N THR A 75 -4.98 2.98 -16.04
CA THR A 75 -5.02 1.61 -15.51
C THR A 75 -6.30 0.88 -15.89
N GLY A 76 -7.27 1.58 -16.49
CA GLY A 76 -8.62 1.08 -16.67
C GLY A 76 -9.44 1.17 -15.38
N VAL A 77 -10.76 1.21 -15.54
CA VAL A 77 -11.70 1.30 -14.42
C VAL A 77 -11.77 -0.08 -13.75
N HIS A 78 -11.45 -0.14 -12.46
CA HIS A 78 -11.43 -1.40 -11.70
C HIS A 78 -11.64 -1.16 -10.21
N CYS A 79 -11.83 -2.24 -9.45
CA CYS A 79 -11.77 -2.24 -8.00
C CYS A 79 -11.00 -3.46 -7.48
N HIS A 80 -10.30 -3.32 -6.38
CA HIS A 80 -9.58 -4.43 -5.77
C HIS A 80 -10.46 -5.32 -4.91
N LEU A 81 -10.11 -6.61 -4.82
CA LEU A 81 -10.76 -7.59 -3.95
C LEU A 81 -10.21 -7.58 -2.52
N ALA A 82 -9.16 -6.82 -2.26
CA ALA A 82 -8.63 -6.60 -0.92
C ALA A 82 -9.68 -5.92 -0.01
N HIS A 83 -9.62 -6.20 1.27
CA HIS A 83 -10.49 -5.54 2.26
C HIS A 83 -10.01 -4.12 2.58
N ALA A 84 -8.70 -3.90 2.55
CA ALA A 84 -8.09 -2.59 2.62
C ALA A 84 -6.94 -2.47 1.62
N HIS A 85 -6.89 -1.36 0.92
CA HIS A 85 -5.80 -0.95 0.06
C HIS A 85 -5.38 0.47 0.44
N ILE A 86 -4.14 0.65 0.83
CA ILE A 86 -3.59 1.94 1.23
C ILE A 86 -2.53 2.35 0.25
N VAL A 87 -2.63 3.58 -0.25
CA VAL A 87 -1.70 4.17 -1.22
C VAL A 87 -1.07 5.41 -0.60
N ILE A 88 0.26 5.46 -0.60
CA ILE A 88 1.06 6.56 -0.05
C ILE A 88 2.03 7.03 -1.13
N PRO A 89 1.71 8.11 -1.86
CA PRO A 89 2.60 8.68 -2.87
C PRO A 89 3.95 9.07 -2.27
N THR A 90 5.02 8.76 -3.01
CA THR A 90 6.41 8.99 -2.58
C THR A 90 7.20 9.86 -3.54
N SER A 91 6.72 10.05 -4.76
CA SER A 91 7.33 10.93 -5.74
C SER A 91 6.34 11.33 -6.82
N GLY A 92 6.61 12.43 -7.52
CA GLY A 92 5.77 12.89 -8.63
C GLY A 92 4.33 13.17 -8.22
N ARG A 93 3.41 13.02 -9.17
CA ARG A 93 1.97 13.18 -8.96
C ARG A 93 1.16 12.34 -9.93
N ALA A 94 -0.05 11.95 -9.53
CA ALA A 94 -1.00 11.31 -10.41
C ALA A 94 -2.42 11.83 -10.19
N LEU A 95 -3.26 11.72 -11.20
CA LEU A 95 -4.70 11.93 -11.10
C LEU A 95 -5.40 10.58 -11.13
N PHE A 96 -6.23 10.37 -10.15
CA PHE A 96 -7.10 9.22 -10.01
C PHE A 96 -8.57 9.65 -10.04
N SER A 97 -9.43 8.78 -10.49
CA SER A 97 -10.85 8.81 -10.17
C SER A 97 -11.12 7.76 -9.11
N TYR A 98 -11.73 8.14 -8.00
CA TYR A 98 -12.22 7.23 -6.96
C TYR A 98 -13.72 7.40 -6.82
N ASP A 99 -14.49 6.37 -7.12
CA ASP A 99 -15.97 6.45 -7.16
C ASP A 99 -16.47 7.68 -7.95
N GLY A 100 -15.82 8.01 -9.07
CA GLY A 100 -16.15 9.17 -9.90
C GLY A 100 -15.60 10.52 -9.39
N VAL A 101 -14.91 10.56 -8.25
CA VAL A 101 -14.29 11.80 -7.74
C VAL A 101 -12.84 11.87 -8.17
N VAL A 102 -12.52 12.89 -8.99
CA VAL A 102 -11.14 13.12 -9.41
C VAL A 102 -10.30 13.65 -8.25
N THR A 103 -9.18 12.98 -8.01
CA THR A 103 -8.29 13.23 -6.89
C THR A 103 -6.85 13.29 -7.36
N GLU A 104 -6.10 14.28 -6.91
CA GLU A 104 -4.66 14.33 -7.12
C GLU A 104 -3.94 13.62 -5.98
N ALA A 105 -3.10 12.65 -6.34
CA ALA A 105 -2.21 11.93 -5.44
C ALA A 105 -0.79 12.51 -5.55
N VAL A 106 -0.29 13.06 -4.46
CA VAL A 106 1.05 13.67 -4.33
C VAL A 106 1.72 13.24 -3.03
N PRO A 107 3.05 13.30 -2.90
CA PRO A 107 3.72 13.07 -1.63
C PRO A 107 3.10 13.94 -0.52
N GLY A 108 2.92 13.36 0.65
CA GLY A 108 2.15 13.96 1.75
C GLY A 108 0.70 13.50 1.82
N SER A 109 0.17 12.86 0.76
CA SER A 109 -1.15 12.25 0.80
C SER A 109 -1.11 10.82 1.38
N VAL A 110 -2.19 10.43 2.04
CA VAL A 110 -2.50 9.04 2.40
C VAL A 110 -3.90 8.72 1.90
N ILE A 111 -4.00 7.70 1.06
CA ILE A 111 -5.24 7.30 0.40
C ILE A 111 -5.63 5.92 0.90
N VAL A 112 -6.86 5.76 1.34
CA VAL A 112 -7.44 4.48 1.77
C VAL A 112 -8.56 4.11 0.84
N GLN A 113 -8.48 2.92 0.30
CA GLN A 113 -9.52 2.28 -0.49
C GLN A 113 -9.93 1.00 0.21
N HIS A 114 -11.20 0.72 0.28
CA HIS A 114 -11.68 -0.58 0.70
C HIS A 114 -12.09 -1.42 -0.52
N GLY A 115 -12.32 -2.71 -0.31
CA GLY A 115 -12.77 -3.58 -1.38
C GLY A 115 -14.05 -3.03 -2.05
N GLY A 116 -14.00 -2.86 -3.36
CA GLY A 116 -15.09 -2.32 -4.13
C GLY A 116 -15.04 -0.81 -4.41
N THR A 117 -14.04 -0.08 -3.90
CA THR A 117 -13.79 1.29 -4.35
C THR A 117 -13.40 1.28 -5.82
N VAL A 118 -14.27 1.80 -6.67
CA VAL A 118 -14.03 1.88 -8.11
C VAL A 118 -13.06 3.00 -8.41
N HIS A 119 -11.99 2.70 -9.11
CA HIS A 119 -10.97 3.69 -9.42
C HIS A 119 -10.30 3.45 -10.77
N ASP A 120 -9.66 4.51 -11.26
CA ASP A 120 -8.82 4.54 -12.45
C ASP A 120 -7.72 5.57 -12.24
N GLN A 121 -6.48 5.19 -12.47
CA GLN A 121 -5.38 6.12 -12.62
C GLN A 121 -5.32 6.56 -14.08
N PHE A 122 -5.58 7.81 -14.37
CA PHE A 122 -5.69 8.27 -15.77
C PHE A 122 -4.65 9.31 -16.20
N ARG A 123 -3.88 9.84 -15.27
CA ARG A 123 -2.70 10.68 -15.54
C ARG A 123 -1.67 10.52 -14.46
N TYR A 124 -0.41 10.57 -14.83
CA TYR A 124 0.70 10.63 -13.90
C TYR A 124 1.89 11.39 -14.50
N SER A 125 2.72 11.96 -13.62
CA SER A 125 3.99 12.53 -14.02
C SER A 125 5.01 11.42 -14.27
N TYR A 126 5.83 11.59 -15.29
CA TYR A 126 7.00 10.75 -15.53
C TYR A 126 8.15 11.59 -16.02
N VAL A 127 9.35 11.13 -15.77
CA VAL A 127 10.59 11.67 -16.31
C VAL A 127 11.11 10.63 -17.31
N PRO A 128 11.41 11.00 -18.56
CA PRO A 128 11.97 10.08 -19.54
C PRO A 128 13.35 9.57 -19.06
N ALA A 129 13.36 8.38 -18.48
CA ALA A 129 14.53 7.72 -17.94
C ALA A 129 14.22 6.21 -17.80
N THR A 130 15.24 5.40 -17.68
CA THR A 130 15.07 3.97 -17.41
C THR A 130 14.44 3.72 -16.04
N LEU A 131 13.92 2.53 -15.83
CA LEU A 131 13.42 2.14 -14.49
C LEU A 131 14.54 2.23 -13.44
N GLU A 132 15.77 1.82 -13.80
CA GLU A 132 16.92 1.89 -12.92
C GLU A 132 17.25 3.33 -12.52
N GLU A 133 17.34 4.26 -13.48
CA GLU A 133 17.58 5.68 -13.20
C GLU A 133 16.49 6.30 -12.35
N ASN A 134 15.21 6.05 -12.67
CA ASN A 134 14.09 6.52 -11.87
C ASN A 134 14.08 5.92 -10.45
N SER A 135 14.55 4.69 -10.29
CA SER A 135 14.63 4.00 -8.99
C SER A 135 15.62 4.63 -8.01
N GLN A 136 16.56 5.43 -8.51
CA GLN A 136 17.51 6.21 -7.69
C GLN A 136 16.88 7.48 -7.10
N THR A 137 15.67 7.84 -7.52
CA THR A 137 14.97 9.01 -6.98
C THR A 137 14.66 8.81 -5.49
N PRO A 138 15.13 9.70 -4.60
CA PRO A 138 14.81 9.60 -3.19
C PRO A 138 13.30 9.65 -2.95
N LEU A 139 12.80 8.73 -2.13
CA LEU A 139 11.40 8.72 -1.72
C LEU A 139 11.11 9.88 -0.76
N SER A 140 9.87 10.36 -0.77
CA SER A 140 9.40 11.36 0.18
C SER A 140 7.92 11.12 0.51
N VAL A 141 7.57 11.19 1.77
CA VAL A 141 6.19 11.20 2.25
C VAL A 141 5.75 12.61 2.68
N GLU A 142 6.54 13.59 2.31
CA GLU A 142 6.26 15.02 2.51
C GLU A 142 6.04 15.71 1.17
N PRO A 143 5.23 16.78 1.12
CA PRO A 143 5.08 17.58 -0.10
C PRO A 143 6.42 18.06 -0.64
N ALA A 144 6.57 18.03 -1.96
CA ALA A 144 7.76 18.59 -2.59
C ALA A 144 7.79 20.10 -2.39
N PRO A 145 8.96 20.70 -2.06
CA PRO A 145 9.11 22.14 -2.00
C PRO A 145 8.73 22.80 -3.33
N PRO A 146 8.17 24.01 -3.30
CA PRO A 146 7.89 24.77 -4.52
C PRO A 146 9.14 24.91 -5.41
N GLY A 147 8.97 24.67 -6.71
CA GLY A 147 10.09 24.73 -7.67
C GLY A 147 10.95 23.45 -7.73
N SER A 148 10.59 22.40 -7.02
CA SER A 148 11.26 21.11 -7.14
C SER A 148 11.20 20.58 -8.59
N PRO A 149 12.25 19.90 -9.07
CA PRO A 149 12.24 19.33 -10.40
C PRO A 149 11.13 18.27 -10.54
N PRO A 150 10.55 18.09 -11.74
CA PRO A 150 9.57 17.06 -11.98
C PRO A 150 10.17 15.67 -11.68
N ARG A 151 9.36 14.77 -11.15
CA ARG A 151 9.71 13.40 -10.83
C ARG A 151 8.66 12.45 -11.41
N SER A 152 9.08 11.24 -11.68
CA SER A 152 8.17 10.15 -12.01
C SER A 152 7.28 9.84 -10.80
N PHE A 153 6.03 9.50 -11.07
CA PHE A 153 5.09 9.14 -10.02
C PHE A 153 5.47 7.79 -9.42
N GLY A 154 5.62 7.77 -8.12
CA GLY A 154 5.86 6.58 -7.33
C GLY A 154 5.03 6.60 -6.05
N PHE A 155 4.67 5.42 -5.56
CA PHE A 155 3.88 5.27 -4.35
C PHE A 155 4.16 3.93 -3.65
N LEU A 156 4.04 3.94 -2.34
CA LEU A 156 3.94 2.73 -1.53
C LEU A 156 2.48 2.29 -1.50
N GLU A 157 2.27 1.00 -1.56
CA GLU A 157 0.94 0.43 -1.41
C GLU A 157 0.94 -0.78 -0.47
N LEU A 158 -0.14 -0.90 0.30
CA LEU A 158 -0.38 -2.01 1.20
C LEU A 158 -1.75 -2.61 0.92
N PHE A 159 -1.79 -3.92 0.73
CA PHE A 159 -3.01 -4.69 0.58
C PHE A 159 -3.24 -5.62 1.77
N VAL A 160 -4.49 -5.69 2.23
CA VAL A 160 -4.95 -6.64 3.24
C VAL A 160 -6.27 -7.26 2.75
N PRO A 161 -6.31 -8.58 2.46
CA PRO A 161 -5.20 -9.52 2.35
C PRO A 161 -4.24 -9.19 1.20
N ALA A 162 -3.12 -9.86 1.18
CA ALA A 162 -2.09 -9.74 0.15
C ALA A 162 -2.59 -10.25 -1.22
N THR A 163 -3.47 -9.49 -1.84
CA THR A 163 -4.02 -9.81 -3.15
C THR A 163 -4.12 -8.56 -4.00
N MET A 164 -3.55 -8.63 -5.18
CA MET A 164 -3.75 -7.64 -6.23
C MET A 164 -4.91 -8.01 -7.16
N ALA A 165 -5.62 -9.09 -6.86
CA ALA A 165 -6.80 -9.47 -7.60
C ALA A 165 -7.78 -8.29 -7.64
N HIS A 166 -8.27 -7.98 -8.82
CA HIS A 166 -9.18 -6.89 -9.05
C HIS A 166 -10.28 -7.27 -10.04
N VAL A 167 -11.33 -6.48 -10.03
CA VAL A 167 -12.48 -6.60 -10.91
C VAL A 167 -12.37 -5.48 -11.93
N GLU A 168 -12.22 -5.84 -13.20
CA GLU A 168 -12.29 -4.88 -14.30
C GLU A 168 -13.74 -4.60 -14.66
N ILE A 169 -14.02 -3.35 -14.92
CA ILE A 169 -15.31 -2.90 -15.45
C ILE A 169 -15.17 -2.78 -16.96
N VAL A 170 -15.72 -3.76 -17.67
CA VAL A 170 -15.61 -3.86 -19.13
C VAL A 170 -16.99 -3.77 -19.77
N PRO A 171 -17.15 -2.97 -20.84
CA PRO A 171 -16.19 -1.99 -21.34
C PRO A 171 -16.21 -0.71 -20.48
N ALA A 172 -15.04 -0.15 -20.19
CA ALA A 172 -14.93 1.10 -19.43
C ALA A 172 -15.73 2.25 -20.09
N SER A 173 -15.88 2.22 -21.42
CA SER A 173 -16.67 3.19 -22.18
C SER A 173 -18.17 3.06 -22.02
N ALA A 174 -18.66 1.93 -21.49
CA ALA A 174 -20.09 1.70 -21.25
C ALA A 174 -20.50 2.07 -19.82
N VAL A 175 -19.54 2.31 -18.92
CA VAL A 175 -19.79 2.67 -17.54
C VAL A 175 -19.87 4.18 -17.44
N THR A 176 -21.04 4.71 -17.14
CA THR A 176 -21.21 6.12 -16.84
C THR A 176 -20.81 6.42 -15.41
N GLU A 177 -20.50 7.68 -15.09
CA GLU A 177 -20.17 8.11 -13.72
C GLU A 177 -21.28 7.74 -12.71
N ALA A 178 -22.53 7.71 -13.16
CA ALA A 178 -23.67 7.27 -12.35
C ALA A 178 -23.66 5.76 -12.11
N ASP A 179 -23.28 4.98 -13.13
CA ASP A 179 -23.19 3.52 -13.04
C ASP A 179 -22.02 3.11 -12.14
N GLU A 180 -20.88 3.78 -12.23
CA GLU A 180 -19.73 3.60 -11.34
C GLU A 180 -20.15 3.79 -9.87
N ARG A 181 -20.92 4.81 -9.57
CA ARG A 181 -21.41 5.08 -8.21
C ARG A 181 -22.43 4.06 -7.69
N THR A 182 -23.24 3.51 -8.54
CA THR A 182 -24.40 2.72 -8.14
C THR A 182 -24.16 1.22 -8.18
N ALA A 183 -23.48 0.73 -9.24
CA ALA A 183 -23.35 -0.71 -9.47
C ALA A 183 -22.35 -1.39 -8.52
N TRP A 184 -21.31 -0.68 -8.08
CA TRP A 184 -20.15 -1.26 -7.42
C TRP A 184 -20.07 -0.99 -5.92
N ARG A 185 -20.86 -0.08 -5.40
CA ARG A 185 -20.90 0.21 -3.96
C ARG A 185 -21.49 -0.92 -3.11
N HIS A 186 -22.40 -1.69 -3.65
CA HIS A 186 -23.26 -2.56 -2.86
C HIS A 186 -22.68 -3.90 -2.40
N PRO A 187 -21.88 -4.65 -3.16
CA PRO A 187 -21.44 -5.97 -2.71
C PRO A 187 -20.15 -6.00 -1.89
N TYR A 188 -19.36 -4.93 -1.86
CA TYR A 188 -17.96 -4.97 -1.41
C TYR A 188 -17.62 -4.08 -0.24
N HIS A 189 -18.50 -3.17 0.12
CA HIS A 189 -18.24 -2.30 1.26
C HIS A 189 -18.23 -3.13 2.54
N ALA A 190 -17.06 -3.35 3.12
CA ALA A 190 -16.97 -3.82 4.48
C ALA A 190 -17.68 -2.80 5.37
N GLU A 191 -18.51 -3.26 6.30
CA GLU A 191 -19.22 -2.40 7.22
C GLU A 191 -18.24 -1.50 7.97
N GLY A 192 -18.43 -0.19 7.92
CA GLY A 192 -17.54 0.81 8.51
C GLY A 192 -16.33 1.25 7.68
N ALA A 193 -15.98 0.54 6.59
CA ALA A 193 -14.90 0.96 5.69
C ALA A 193 -15.40 2.02 4.69
N ARG A 194 -14.49 2.88 4.24
CA ARG A 194 -14.80 3.95 3.28
C ARG A 194 -13.57 4.40 2.53
N PHE A 195 -13.77 5.00 1.34
CA PHE A 195 -12.71 5.77 0.71
C PHE A 195 -12.37 6.98 1.58
N ALA A 196 -11.09 7.23 1.80
CA ALA A 196 -10.59 8.41 2.47
C ALA A 196 -9.30 8.90 1.81
N LEU A 197 -9.15 10.21 1.76
CA LEU A 197 -7.95 10.91 1.37
C LEU A 197 -7.59 11.86 2.50
N GLN A 198 -6.36 11.75 3.01
CA GLN A 198 -5.75 12.76 3.85
C GLN A 198 -4.63 13.44 3.07
N ARG A 199 -4.57 14.76 3.12
CA ARG A 199 -3.50 15.56 2.53
C ARG A 199 -2.60 16.16 3.62
N ALA A 200 -1.37 16.49 3.27
CA ALA A 200 -0.44 17.09 4.24
C ALA A 200 -0.91 18.43 4.78
N GLU A 201 -1.67 19.19 3.98
CA GLU A 201 -2.24 20.49 4.36
C GLU A 201 -3.53 20.41 5.18
N ASP A 202 -4.11 19.24 5.35
CA ASP A 202 -5.31 19.08 6.16
C ASP A 202 -5.01 19.43 7.63
N PRO A 203 -5.90 20.16 8.32
CA PRO A 203 -5.65 20.62 9.70
C PRO A 203 -5.34 19.51 10.67
N ASP A 204 -5.83 18.32 10.42
CA ASP A 204 -5.65 17.14 11.25
C ASP A 204 -4.48 16.23 10.79
N ALA A 205 -3.80 16.61 9.71
CA ALA A 205 -2.55 16.00 9.27
C ALA A 205 -1.31 16.59 9.97
N ALA A 206 -1.49 17.41 11.00
CA ALA A 206 -0.39 18.01 11.73
C ALA A 206 0.42 16.94 12.49
N TYR A 207 1.73 17.13 12.52
CA TYR A 207 2.62 16.33 13.37
C TYR A 207 2.38 16.64 14.84
N ARG A 208 2.36 15.58 15.66
CA ARG A 208 2.19 15.67 17.12
C ARG A 208 3.27 14.87 17.83
N PRO A 209 3.70 15.28 19.05
CA PRO A 209 4.66 14.50 19.84
C PRO A 209 4.20 13.06 20.01
N VAL A 210 5.12 12.12 19.94
CA VAL A 210 4.82 10.71 20.23
C VAL A 210 4.80 10.49 21.73
N ARG A 211 3.74 9.88 22.25
CA ARG A 211 3.59 9.58 23.68
C ARG A 211 4.72 8.66 24.15
N GLY A 212 5.43 9.05 25.20
CA GLY A 212 6.56 8.30 25.74
C GLY A 212 7.89 8.52 25.01
N HIS A 213 7.90 9.24 23.88
CA HIS A 213 9.10 9.46 23.06
C HIS A 213 9.28 10.94 22.71
N PRO A 214 9.77 11.77 23.65
CA PRO A 214 9.82 13.23 23.48
C PRO A 214 10.71 13.70 22.31
N GLY A 215 11.58 12.83 21.80
CA GLY A 215 12.41 13.11 20.62
C GLY A 215 11.75 12.81 19.29
N LEU A 216 10.50 12.33 19.28
CA LEU A 216 9.77 11.96 18.09
C LEU A 216 8.43 12.68 17.98
N GLU A 217 8.03 12.95 16.76
CA GLU A 217 6.69 13.38 16.40
C GLU A 217 6.14 12.52 15.27
N ALA A 218 4.83 12.38 15.21
CA ALA A 218 4.18 11.58 14.20
C ALA A 218 2.93 12.28 13.64
N ARG A 219 2.65 12.00 12.38
CA ARG A 219 1.41 12.33 11.68
C ARG A 219 0.57 11.06 11.54
N ASP A 220 -0.67 11.11 11.98
CA ASP A 220 -1.64 10.04 11.81
C ASP A 220 -2.19 10.06 10.38
N GLY A 221 -2.06 8.97 9.65
CA GLY A 221 -2.61 8.80 8.30
C GLY A 221 -4.12 8.56 8.26
N ARG A 222 -4.80 8.49 9.42
CA ARG A 222 -6.24 8.26 9.57
C ARG A 222 -6.77 7.00 8.89
N THR A 223 -5.91 6.05 8.65
CA THR A 223 -6.27 4.84 7.92
C THR A 223 -7.10 3.89 8.76
N TRP A 224 -7.04 3.97 10.09
CA TRP A 224 -7.76 3.07 10.99
C TRP A 224 -9.27 3.08 10.77
N GLN A 225 -9.89 4.25 10.88
CA GLN A 225 -11.34 4.36 10.68
C GLN A 225 -11.73 4.11 9.23
N ALA A 226 -10.91 4.59 8.29
CA ALA A 226 -11.19 4.45 6.87
C ALA A 226 -11.08 2.99 6.39
N SER A 227 -10.21 2.18 6.98
CA SER A 227 -10.06 0.76 6.68
C SER A 227 -11.02 -0.14 7.49
N GLY A 228 -11.94 0.42 8.26
CA GLY A 228 -12.82 -0.36 9.12
C GLY A 228 -12.09 -1.06 10.27
N GLY A 229 -11.01 -0.46 10.78
CA GLY A 229 -10.22 -1.01 11.86
C GLY A 229 -9.24 -2.11 11.45
N LEU A 230 -8.76 -2.10 10.22
CA LEU A 230 -7.79 -3.08 9.73
C LEU A 230 -6.35 -2.57 9.77
N VAL A 231 -6.13 -1.30 9.44
CA VAL A 231 -4.77 -0.74 9.31
C VAL A 231 -4.71 0.64 9.94
N ALA A 232 -3.72 0.87 10.79
CA ALA A 232 -3.34 2.19 11.26
C ALA A 232 -1.98 2.57 10.66
N THR A 233 -1.82 3.83 10.27
CA THR A 233 -0.62 4.32 9.59
C THR A 233 -0.14 5.61 10.23
N TRP A 234 1.15 5.70 10.48
CA TRP A 234 1.81 6.91 10.96
C TRP A 234 3.07 7.20 10.14
N ILE A 235 3.33 8.48 9.94
CA ILE A 235 4.61 8.97 9.44
C ILE A 235 5.35 9.57 10.63
N VAL A 236 6.46 8.96 11.01
CA VAL A 236 7.25 9.30 12.21
C VAL A 236 8.53 10.03 11.77
N ARG A 237 8.90 11.07 12.52
CA ARG A 237 10.13 11.83 12.31
C ARG A 237 10.69 12.38 13.64
N PRO A 238 11.93 12.89 13.66
CA PRO A 238 12.42 13.62 14.82
C PRO A 238 11.54 14.82 15.15
N ALA A 239 11.33 15.05 16.45
CA ALA A 239 10.47 16.14 16.92
C ALA A 239 11.03 17.51 16.52
N SER A 240 10.12 18.38 16.15
CA SER A 240 10.41 19.79 15.86
C SER A 240 9.78 20.73 16.90
N PRO A 241 10.28 21.95 17.05
CA PRO A 241 9.64 22.94 17.93
C PRO A 241 8.17 23.23 17.55
N ALA A 242 7.79 23.00 16.29
CA ALA A 242 6.44 23.29 15.82
C ALA A 242 5.38 22.37 16.43
N SER A 243 5.73 21.17 16.87
CA SER A 243 4.80 20.24 17.51
C SER A 243 4.71 20.45 19.05
N ALA A 244 5.54 21.32 19.61
CA ALA A 244 5.58 21.57 21.04
C ALA A 244 4.22 22.10 21.55
N GLY A 245 3.68 21.43 22.57
CA GLY A 245 2.38 21.79 23.16
C GLY A 245 1.16 21.12 22.51
N ALA A 246 1.32 20.43 21.39
CA ALA A 246 0.24 19.61 20.84
C ALA A 246 0.00 18.37 21.70
N PRO A 247 -1.26 17.86 21.80
CA PRO A 247 -1.54 16.62 22.52
C PRO A 247 -0.75 15.45 21.94
N PRO A 248 -0.07 14.63 22.76
CA PRO A 248 0.75 13.53 22.29
C PRO A 248 -0.10 12.43 21.62
N LEU A 249 0.44 11.85 20.57
CA LEU A 249 -0.14 10.76 19.79
C LEU A 249 0.39 9.41 20.30
N ALA A 250 -0.49 8.45 20.51
CA ALA A 250 -0.10 7.06 20.72
C ALA A 250 0.04 6.34 19.37
N LEU A 251 1.17 5.64 19.18
CA LEU A 251 1.39 4.81 18.00
C LEU A 251 0.92 3.38 18.27
N ALA A 252 -0.36 3.23 18.58
CA ALA A 252 -0.94 1.95 18.96
C ALA A 252 -2.38 1.85 18.45
N ILE A 253 -2.80 0.64 18.15
CA ILE A 253 -4.18 0.31 17.82
C ILE A 253 -4.98 0.17 19.13
N PRO A 254 -6.10 0.89 19.27
CA PRO A 254 -6.91 0.78 20.49
C PRO A 254 -7.49 -0.63 20.67
N GLY A 255 -7.25 -1.24 21.82
CA GLY A 255 -7.91 -2.49 22.24
C GLY A 255 -7.39 -3.78 21.58
N GLU A 256 -6.29 -3.74 20.84
CA GLU A 256 -5.71 -4.92 20.22
C GLU A 256 -4.32 -5.23 20.80
N GLU A 257 -4.14 -6.49 21.20
CA GLU A 257 -2.90 -6.94 21.87
C GLU A 257 -1.89 -7.57 20.89
N SER A 258 -2.32 -7.97 19.69
CA SER A 258 -1.43 -8.61 18.74
C SER A 258 -1.89 -8.39 17.28
N GLY A 259 -0.98 -8.02 16.46
CA GLY A 259 -1.15 -7.80 15.03
C GLY A 259 0.19 -7.89 14.32
N LEU A 260 0.22 -7.33 13.15
CA LEU A 260 1.45 -7.18 12.37
C LEU A 260 1.89 -5.73 12.37
N GLU A 261 3.19 -5.55 12.22
CA GLU A 261 3.82 -4.26 12.07
C GLU A 261 4.70 -4.25 10.83
N VAL A 262 4.57 -3.18 10.04
CA VAL A 262 5.46 -2.90 8.92
C VAL A 262 6.13 -1.56 9.19
N LEU A 263 7.45 -1.56 9.29
CA LEU A 263 8.29 -0.38 9.39
C LEU A 263 9.04 -0.20 8.07
N PHE A 264 8.84 0.91 7.41
CA PHE A 264 9.55 1.24 6.18
C PHE A 264 10.30 2.57 6.34
N MET A 265 11.60 2.52 6.24
CA MET A 265 12.45 3.71 6.30
C MET A 265 12.41 4.44 4.95
N VAL A 266 11.64 5.51 4.90
CA VAL A 266 11.49 6.31 3.68
C VAL A 266 12.75 7.14 3.41
N GLN A 267 13.33 7.73 4.47
CA GLN A 267 14.49 8.61 4.40
C GLN A 267 15.28 8.56 5.70
N GLY A 268 16.58 8.77 5.61
CA GLY A 268 17.47 8.79 6.77
C GLY A 268 17.69 7.40 7.38
N SER A 269 17.91 7.36 8.68
CA SER A 269 18.15 6.13 9.42
C SER A 269 17.68 6.22 10.87
N ALA A 270 17.42 5.07 11.47
CA ALA A 270 17.18 4.94 12.91
C ALA A 270 17.52 3.51 13.38
N LYS A 271 17.71 3.35 14.67
CA LYS A 271 17.78 2.04 15.32
C LYS A 271 16.43 1.69 15.93
N VAL A 272 16.09 0.41 15.94
CA VAL A 272 15.04 -0.17 16.77
C VAL A 272 15.63 -1.30 17.62
N LEU A 273 15.05 -1.55 18.79
CA LEU A 273 15.46 -2.70 19.62
C LEU A 273 14.51 -3.86 19.37
N SER A 274 15.06 -5.06 19.12
CA SER A 274 14.27 -6.28 19.15
C SER A 274 13.85 -6.62 20.57
N GLU A 275 12.84 -7.49 20.74
CA GLU A 275 12.45 -8.04 22.05
C GLU A 275 13.64 -8.72 22.76
N GLY A 276 14.57 -9.29 21.99
CA GLY A 276 15.82 -9.89 22.51
C GLY A 276 16.89 -8.88 22.92
N GLY A 277 16.68 -7.58 22.73
CA GLY A 277 17.61 -6.51 23.05
C GLY A 277 18.66 -6.22 21.97
N ASP A 278 18.56 -6.85 20.79
CA ASP A 278 19.45 -6.58 19.66
C ASP A 278 19.08 -5.25 18.99
N GLU A 279 20.08 -4.44 18.68
CA GLU A 279 19.92 -3.23 17.91
C GLU A 279 19.83 -3.55 16.41
N ILE A 280 18.78 -3.10 15.77
CA ILE A 280 18.55 -3.24 14.33
C ILE A 280 18.63 -1.87 13.71
N MET A 281 19.58 -1.66 12.79
CA MET A 281 19.68 -0.45 12.00
C MET A 281 18.76 -0.53 10.79
N LEU A 282 17.88 0.44 10.65
CA LEU A 282 17.06 0.69 9.47
C LEU A 282 17.62 1.90 8.72
N GLU A 283 17.86 1.75 7.44
CA GLU A 283 18.33 2.78 6.52
C GLU A 283 17.30 3.01 5.41
N ALA A 284 17.40 4.13 4.69
CA ALA A 284 16.45 4.48 3.64
C ALA A 284 16.23 3.33 2.64
N GLY A 285 14.97 2.95 2.46
CA GLY A 285 14.52 1.83 1.63
C GLY A 285 14.45 0.47 2.32
N ASP A 286 14.92 0.35 3.57
CA ASP A 286 14.75 -0.87 4.37
C ASP A 286 13.29 -1.04 4.81
N CYS A 287 12.82 -2.28 4.79
CA CYS A 287 11.49 -2.67 5.26
C CYS A 287 11.59 -3.78 6.30
N LEU A 288 10.99 -3.58 7.46
CA LEU A 288 10.85 -4.60 8.49
C LEU A 288 9.37 -4.97 8.64
N THR A 289 9.06 -6.24 8.41
CA THR A 289 7.73 -6.82 8.69
C THR A 289 7.86 -7.75 9.88
N CYS A 290 7.10 -7.52 10.93
CA CYS A 290 7.18 -8.33 12.14
C CYS A 290 5.83 -8.45 12.84
N SER A 291 5.73 -9.39 13.79
CA SER A 291 4.63 -9.39 14.75
C SER A 291 4.72 -8.13 15.63
N GLN A 292 3.58 -7.53 15.91
CA GLN A 292 3.50 -6.33 16.74
C GLN A 292 4.13 -6.56 18.12
N GLY A 293 4.94 -5.61 18.55
CA GLY A 293 5.63 -5.67 19.85
C GLY A 293 6.98 -6.38 19.85
N LEU A 294 7.37 -7.02 18.73
CA LEU A 294 8.72 -7.63 18.61
C LEU A 294 9.84 -6.59 18.49
N VAL A 295 9.49 -5.37 18.13
CA VAL A 295 10.44 -4.26 18.07
C VAL A 295 9.90 -3.05 18.82
N GLY A 296 10.82 -2.31 19.44
CA GLY A 296 10.53 -1.05 20.12
C GLY A 296 10.42 0.13 19.15
N ASP A 297 10.09 1.29 19.70
CA ASP A 297 10.07 2.54 18.93
C ASP A 297 11.48 2.95 18.48
N PRO A 298 11.59 3.71 17.38
CA PRO A 298 12.88 4.10 16.84
C PRO A 298 13.64 5.04 17.77
N PHE A 299 14.95 4.87 17.82
CA PHE A 299 15.89 5.70 18.57
C PHE A 299 17.17 5.96 17.75
N ALA A 300 18.05 6.85 18.24
CA ALA A 300 19.26 7.25 17.51
C ALA A 300 18.96 7.61 16.03
N ALA A 301 17.86 8.32 15.85
CA ALA A 301 17.37 8.71 14.53
C ALA A 301 18.24 9.82 13.91
N SER A 302 18.51 9.72 12.61
CA SER A 302 19.09 10.84 11.84
C SER A 302 18.11 12.02 11.78
N ALA A 303 18.62 13.23 11.62
CA ALA A 303 17.79 14.46 11.61
C ALA A 303 16.77 14.48 10.46
N ASP A 304 17.06 13.79 9.39
CA ASP A 304 16.22 13.67 8.20
C ASP A 304 15.34 12.41 8.20
N MET A 305 15.33 11.63 9.29
CA MET A 305 14.53 10.41 9.38
C MET A 305 13.07 10.65 9.02
N ARG A 306 12.56 9.80 8.15
CA ARG A 306 11.12 9.62 7.87
C ARG A 306 10.83 8.14 7.87
N LEU A 307 10.10 7.69 8.87
CA LEU A 307 9.71 6.30 9.04
C LEU A 307 8.20 6.18 8.83
N LEU A 308 7.80 5.33 7.90
CA LEU A 308 6.42 4.91 7.77
C LEU A 308 6.21 3.70 8.69
N ARG A 309 5.26 3.82 9.62
CA ARG A 309 4.84 2.75 10.52
C ARG A 309 3.41 2.38 10.22
N LEU A 310 3.18 1.11 9.91
CA LEU A 310 1.85 0.57 9.66
C LEU A 310 1.60 -0.55 10.69
N LEU A 311 0.48 -0.48 11.39
CA LEU A 311 0.01 -1.58 12.23
C LEU A 311 -1.21 -2.21 11.57
N VAL A 312 -1.15 -3.50 11.36
CA VAL A 312 -2.25 -4.31 10.81
C VAL A 312 -2.90 -5.07 11.94
N SER A 313 -4.19 -4.87 12.13
CA SER A 313 -4.99 -5.46 13.18
C SER A 313 -4.93 -6.99 13.18
N ALA A 314 -4.95 -7.61 14.34
CA ALA A 314 -5.14 -9.06 14.49
C ALA A 314 -6.42 -9.56 13.79
N ARG A 315 -7.42 -8.71 13.60
CA ARG A 315 -8.64 -9.03 12.83
C ARG A 315 -8.35 -9.37 11.38
N ALA A 316 -7.25 -8.87 10.79
CA ALA A 316 -6.83 -9.23 9.44
C ALA A 316 -6.62 -10.74 9.27
N GLN A 317 -6.19 -11.43 10.32
CA GLN A 317 -6.04 -12.89 10.34
C GLN A 317 -7.39 -13.64 10.22
N GLN A 318 -8.49 -12.98 10.53
CA GLN A 318 -9.83 -13.56 10.47
C GLN A 318 -10.51 -13.31 9.13
N LEU A 319 -9.90 -12.49 8.28
CA LEU A 319 -10.41 -12.23 6.95
C LEU A 319 -10.34 -13.50 6.11
N ARG A 320 -11.25 -13.59 5.16
CA ARG A 320 -11.25 -14.63 4.12
C ARG A 320 -10.96 -13.98 2.78
N GLU A 321 -10.26 -14.70 1.95
CA GLU A 321 -10.32 -14.42 0.51
C GLU A 321 -11.78 -14.46 0.06
N ARG A 322 -12.14 -13.71 -0.95
CA ARG A 322 -13.48 -13.76 -1.52
C ARG A 322 -13.80 -15.17 -1.98
N SER A 323 -14.97 -15.66 -1.64
CA SER A 323 -15.38 -17.02 -2.01
C SER A 323 -15.67 -17.12 -3.51
N PRO A 324 -15.56 -18.32 -4.11
CA PRO A 324 -15.96 -18.54 -5.50
C PRO A 324 -17.39 -18.08 -5.81
N ALA A 325 -18.30 -18.18 -4.84
CA ALA A 325 -19.69 -17.73 -5.00
C ALA A 325 -19.81 -16.20 -5.05
N GLU A 326 -19.03 -15.47 -4.27
CA GLU A 326 -18.95 -14.00 -4.35
C GLU A 326 -18.39 -13.57 -5.71
N ILE A 327 -17.39 -14.27 -6.20
CA ILE A 327 -16.77 -14.02 -7.48
C ILE A 327 -17.74 -14.30 -8.64
N ALA A 328 -18.35 -15.48 -8.65
CA ALA A 328 -19.37 -15.83 -9.66
C ALA A 328 -20.53 -14.83 -9.69
N ARG A 329 -20.90 -14.27 -8.54
CA ARG A 329 -21.93 -13.23 -8.46
C ARG A 329 -21.47 -11.94 -9.14
N LEU A 330 -20.20 -11.58 -9.03
CA LEU A 330 -19.63 -10.42 -9.72
C LEU A 330 -19.58 -10.62 -11.22
N GLU A 331 -19.11 -11.77 -11.65
CA GLU A 331 -19.05 -12.13 -13.07
C GLU A 331 -20.47 -12.10 -13.68
N ALA A 332 -21.46 -12.60 -12.92
CA ALA A 332 -22.86 -12.52 -13.34
C ALA A 332 -23.40 -11.06 -13.44
N MET A 333 -22.76 -10.11 -12.78
CA MET A 333 -23.04 -8.68 -12.89
C MET A 333 -22.26 -7.99 -14.01
N GLY A 334 -21.52 -8.75 -14.84
CA GLY A 334 -20.75 -8.25 -15.96
C GLY A 334 -19.30 -7.84 -15.60
N ALA A 335 -18.82 -8.22 -14.44
CA ALA A 335 -17.45 -7.99 -14.03
C ALA A 335 -16.50 -9.05 -14.62
N ARG A 336 -15.37 -8.63 -15.12
CA ARG A 336 -14.26 -9.53 -15.41
C ARG A 336 -13.30 -9.53 -14.22
N ILE A 337 -13.09 -10.69 -13.61
CA ILE A 337 -12.16 -10.82 -12.51
C ILE A 337 -10.80 -11.22 -13.07
N VAL A 338 -9.81 -10.40 -12.78
CA VAL A 338 -8.41 -10.67 -13.11
C VAL A 338 -7.73 -11.16 -11.85
N THR A 339 -7.46 -12.46 -11.82
CA THR A 339 -6.70 -13.08 -10.74
C THR A 339 -5.47 -13.70 -11.35
N ALA A 340 -4.30 -13.34 -10.86
CA ALA A 340 -3.11 -14.05 -11.25
C ALA A 340 -2.10 -14.07 -10.11
N ARG A 341 -1.58 -15.27 -9.87
CA ARG A 341 -0.37 -15.51 -9.11
C ARG A 341 0.52 -16.38 -10.01
N GLU A 342 1.77 -16.03 -10.17
CA GLU A 342 2.76 -16.91 -10.77
C GLU A 342 3.40 -17.78 -9.68
N GLU A 343 3.43 -19.10 -9.92
CA GLU A 343 4.24 -20.01 -9.13
C GLU A 343 5.69 -19.87 -9.60
N ARG A 344 6.57 -19.48 -8.72
CA ARG A 344 7.99 -19.45 -9.00
C ARG A 344 8.58 -20.86 -8.99
N PRO A 345 9.75 -21.07 -9.63
CA PRO A 345 10.46 -22.35 -9.62
C PRO A 345 10.81 -22.86 -8.22
N ASP A 346 10.81 -21.98 -7.21
CA ASP A 346 11.04 -22.28 -5.80
C ASP A 346 9.76 -22.59 -5.00
N GLY A 347 8.59 -22.61 -5.66
CA GLY A 347 7.30 -22.83 -5.03
C GLY A 347 6.70 -21.64 -4.31
N ASP A 348 7.34 -20.47 -4.40
CA ASP A 348 6.81 -19.20 -3.84
C ASP A 348 5.71 -18.65 -4.76
N LEU A 349 4.54 -18.32 -4.18
CA LEU A 349 3.41 -17.76 -4.90
C LEU A 349 3.48 -16.23 -4.80
N ARG A 350 3.82 -15.57 -5.88
CA ARG A 350 3.73 -14.10 -5.95
C ARG A 350 2.50 -13.64 -6.71
N PRO A 351 1.87 -12.55 -6.28
CA PRO A 351 0.84 -11.91 -7.08
C PRO A 351 1.44 -11.45 -8.41
N VAL A 352 0.83 -11.86 -9.50
CA VAL A 352 1.20 -11.39 -10.84
C VAL A 352 0.16 -10.38 -11.26
N ASN A 353 0.64 -9.22 -11.71
CA ASN A 353 -0.20 -8.18 -12.29
C ASN A 353 -0.49 -8.52 -13.75
N PHE A 354 -1.69 -8.96 -14.07
CA PHE A 354 -2.08 -9.17 -15.45
C PHE A 354 -3.11 -8.14 -15.94
N LEU A 355 -2.78 -7.55 -17.09
CA LEU A 355 -3.75 -7.28 -18.15
C LEU A 355 -3.20 -7.96 -19.39
N ARG A 356 -3.93 -8.91 -19.95
CA ARG A 356 -3.77 -9.25 -21.37
C ARG A 356 -4.76 -8.42 -22.16
N GLU A 357 -4.22 -7.71 -23.13
CA GLU A 357 -5.00 -7.16 -24.24
C GLU A 357 -5.72 -8.30 -24.95
N SER A 358 -7.01 -8.14 -25.15
CA SER A 358 -7.79 -8.90 -26.13
C SER A 358 -7.81 -8.15 -27.45
#